data_53630e72d1ed22f4afc9421f791265e0
#
_entry.id   53630e72d1ed22f4afc9421f791265e0
#
_cell.length_a   1.000
_cell.length_b   1.000
_cell.length_c   1.000
_cell.angle_alpha   90.00
_cell.angle_beta   90.00
_cell.angle_gamma   90.00
#
_symmetry.space_group_name_H-M   'P 1'
#
loop_
_entity.id
_entity.type
_entity.pdbx_description
1 polymer ?
#
loop_
_entity_poly.entity_id
_entity_poly.type
_entity_poly.pdbx_seq_one_letter_code
_entity_poly.pdbx_strand_id
1 'polypeptide(L)'
;HQAGIGVILDWVPGHFPRDGWALARFDGTPLYEHADPRRGEQPDWGTLVFNFGRTEVRNFLVANAVYWLEEFHVDGLRVDAVASMLYLDYSRKDGEWVPNQYGGRENLDAIAFLQEVNATCYKRVPGVTMIAEESTAWPGVSRPVHLGGLGFGFKWNMGWMHDTLSYLSHDPIYRQYHHNEMTFSLVYAFSENFILPLSHDEVVHGKGSLLGKMPGDEWRRFASLRSLLAFMWAHPGKQLLFMGSEWGQGSEWSADNGLDWWVLDFDVHQGVQKLSRDLNAIYKQTPALWQLDTSPEGFSWIDANDALGNTLSFLRFRAVPGTASPGAQVATQASPDGMIACVANFSAAPHLDYRIGLPRAGRWREILNTDAAIYGGSGVGNLGGIEAVEEPWHGRPASAIITLPPLGVLWLTPDTTEVPEAAEIPAEVSSEVSGEISAEISESLGAAGVLEDTGTLETTGEVDGAPAASPEPS
;
A
#
# COMPACT_ATOMS: atom_id res chain seq x y z
N HIS A 1 6.41 9.38 -14.96
CA HIS A 1 5.73 10.67 -14.76
C HIS A 1 4.71 10.99 -15.87
N GLN A 2 5.00 10.67 -17.13
CA GLN A 2 4.05 10.92 -18.23
C GLN A 2 2.68 10.23 -18.03
N ALA A 3 2.64 9.11 -17.33
CA ALA A 3 1.41 8.41 -16.97
C ALA A 3 0.76 8.93 -15.67
N GLY A 4 1.27 10.02 -15.07
CA GLY A 4 0.79 10.55 -13.79
C GLY A 4 1.14 9.67 -12.58
N ILE A 5 2.22 8.88 -12.67
CA ILE A 5 2.69 7.97 -11.62
C ILE A 5 4.01 8.49 -11.07
N GLY A 6 4.10 8.61 -9.74
CA GLY A 6 5.33 8.91 -9.02
C GLY A 6 6.24 7.67 -8.93
N VAL A 7 7.53 7.90 -8.73
CA VAL A 7 8.56 6.86 -8.61
C VAL A 7 9.24 6.98 -7.25
N ILE A 8 9.24 5.91 -6.48
CA ILE A 8 9.95 5.79 -5.21
C ILE A 8 11.08 4.81 -5.41
N LEU A 9 12.31 5.23 -5.11
CA LEU A 9 13.49 4.38 -5.18
C LEU A 9 13.74 3.71 -3.84
N ASP A 10 14.08 2.43 -3.86
CA ASP A 10 14.57 1.71 -2.69
C ASP A 10 16.05 2.07 -2.45
N TRP A 11 16.35 2.70 -1.32
CA TRP A 11 17.66 3.22 -0.96
C TRP A 11 18.19 2.54 0.28
N VAL A 12 19.41 2.00 0.22
CA VAL A 12 19.98 1.09 1.20
C VAL A 12 21.22 1.71 1.90
N PRO A 13 21.05 2.68 2.81
CA PRO A 13 22.16 3.23 3.59
C PRO A 13 22.50 2.40 4.85
N GLY A 14 21.70 1.40 5.19
CA GLY A 14 21.88 0.56 6.38
C GLY A 14 23.09 -0.37 6.31
N HIS A 15 23.43 -0.77 5.10
CA HIS A 15 24.54 -1.71 4.86
C HIS A 15 25.04 -1.64 3.41
N PHE A 16 26.24 -2.20 3.16
CA PHE A 16 26.79 -2.34 1.82
C PHE A 16 27.58 -3.65 1.68
N PRO A 17 27.73 -4.20 0.46
CA PRO A 17 28.37 -5.49 0.23
C PRO A 17 29.90 -5.45 0.44
N ARG A 18 30.50 -6.62 0.66
CA ARG A 18 31.95 -6.81 0.85
C ARG A 18 32.69 -7.03 -0.48
N ASP A 19 32.18 -6.52 -1.58
CA ASP A 19 32.80 -6.69 -2.88
C ASP A 19 34.17 -6.04 -2.93
N GLY A 20 35.20 -6.80 -3.35
CA GLY A 20 36.60 -6.35 -3.38
C GLY A 20 36.89 -5.22 -4.37
N TRP A 21 35.96 -4.90 -5.25
CA TRP A 21 36.04 -3.81 -6.24
C TRP A 21 35.22 -2.57 -5.84
N ALA A 22 34.46 -2.63 -4.71
CA ALA A 22 33.52 -1.59 -4.30
C ALA A 22 34.03 -0.80 -3.06
N LEU A 23 33.11 -0.47 -2.13
CA LEU A 23 33.41 0.44 -1.01
C LEU A 23 34.15 -0.23 0.15
N ALA A 24 34.04 -1.54 0.30
CA ALA A 24 34.66 -2.27 1.40
C ALA A 24 36.18 -2.12 1.36
N ARG A 25 36.78 -1.56 2.43
CA ARG A 25 38.22 -1.28 2.54
C ARG A 25 38.76 -0.58 1.29
N PHE A 26 38.07 0.43 0.83
CA PHE A 26 38.32 1.12 -0.43
C PHE A 26 39.77 1.55 -0.66
N ASP A 27 40.47 2.02 0.39
CA ASP A 27 41.89 2.40 0.37
C ASP A 27 42.78 1.40 1.07
N GLY A 28 42.30 0.17 1.35
CA GLY A 28 42.98 -0.85 2.15
C GLY A 28 42.66 -0.76 3.63
N THR A 29 41.99 0.30 4.08
CA THR A 29 41.55 0.49 5.47
C THR A 29 40.04 0.61 5.55
N PRO A 30 39.39 0.51 6.73
CA PRO A 30 37.97 0.77 6.92
C PRO A 30 37.66 2.26 6.72
N LEU A 31 37.44 2.68 5.47
CA LEU A 31 37.14 4.06 5.08
C LEU A 31 35.70 4.43 5.30
N TYR A 32 34.80 3.62 4.77
CA TYR A 32 33.36 3.83 4.86
C TYR A 32 32.71 3.14 6.07
N GLU A 33 33.27 1.99 6.48
CA GLU A 33 32.79 1.15 7.57
C GLU A 33 33.54 1.44 8.89
N HIS A 34 33.04 0.89 10.01
CA HIS A 34 33.77 0.86 11.27
C HIS A 34 34.85 -0.21 11.25
N ALA A 35 36.00 0.07 11.86
CA ALA A 35 37.11 -0.89 12.02
C ALA A 35 36.76 -2.04 13.00
N ASP A 36 35.93 -1.77 14.01
CA ASP A 36 35.45 -2.78 14.96
C ASP A 36 34.28 -3.54 14.35
N PRO A 37 34.37 -4.86 14.09
CA PRO A 37 33.33 -5.65 13.50
C PRO A 37 32.02 -5.67 14.32
N ARG A 38 32.09 -5.44 15.63
CA ARG A 38 30.95 -5.31 16.52
C ARG A 38 30.09 -4.07 16.19
N ARG A 39 30.60 -3.13 15.41
CA ARG A 39 29.91 -1.93 14.92
C ARG A 39 29.83 -1.88 13.38
N GLY A 40 30.80 -2.54 12.70
CA GLY A 40 31.01 -2.40 11.26
C GLY A 40 30.47 -3.55 10.42
N GLU A 41 29.91 -4.58 11.02
CA GLU A 41 29.39 -5.75 10.28
C GLU A 41 27.91 -5.99 10.57
N GLN A 42 27.16 -6.43 9.56
CA GLN A 42 25.76 -6.92 9.69
C GLN A 42 25.77 -8.46 9.66
N PRO A 43 25.59 -9.15 10.82
CA PRO A 43 25.69 -10.60 10.88
C PRO A 43 24.68 -11.35 10.00
N ASP A 44 23.43 -10.86 9.93
CA ASP A 44 22.35 -11.54 9.23
C ASP A 44 22.53 -11.54 7.71
N TRP A 45 23.12 -10.46 7.17
CA TRP A 45 23.27 -10.29 5.71
C TRP A 45 24.72 -10.41 5.23
N GLY A 46 25.69 -10.57 6.14
CA GLY A 46 27.12 -10.65 5.78
C GLY A 46 27.66 -9.38 5.14
N THR A 47 27.00 -8.24 5.31
CA THR A 47 27.36 -6.93 4.77
C THR A 47 28.10 -6.08 5.78
N LEU A 48 28.52 -4.86 5.40
CA LEU A 48 29.20 -3.89 6.26
C LEU A 48 28.28 -2.73 6.59
N VAL A 49 28.50 -2.12 7.77
CA VAL A 49 27.75 -0.96 8.27
C VAL A 49 28.57 0.31 8.02
N PHE A 50 27.94 1.33 7.43
CA PHE A 50 28.55 2.65 7.29
C PHE A 50 28.89 3.29 8.66
N ASN A 51 30.04 3.95 8.74
CA ASN A 51 30.40 4.75 9.90
C ASN A 51 29.70 6.11 9.84
N PHE A 52 28.46 6.18 10.31
CA PHE A 52 27.63 7.38 10.30
C PHE A 52 28.22 8.53 11.14
N GLY A 53 29.17 8.26 12.02
CA GLY A 53 29.88 9.29 12.82
C GLY A 53 30.93 10.04 12.02
N ARG A 54 31.42 9.52 10.88
CA ARG A 54 32.39 10.22 10.02
C ARG A 54 31.69 11.24 9.12
N THR A 55 32.12 12.48 9.18
CA THR A 55 31.57 13.58 8.39
C THR A 55 31.62 13.29 6.89
N GLU A 56 32.71 12.70 6.40
CA GLU A 56 32.90 12.36 4.99
C GLU A 56 31.91 11.28 4.53
N VAL A 57 31.65 10.26 5.36
CA VAL A 57 30.68 9.19 5.08
C VAL A 57 29.25 9.73 5.10
N ARG A 58 28.92 10.57 6.08
CA ARG A 58 27.62 11.26 6.12
C ARG A 58 27.40 12.12 4.89
N ASN A 59 28.38 12.94 4.51
CA ASN A 59 28.31 13.75 3.29
C ASN A 59 28.10 12.89 2.04
N PHE A 60 28.81 11.77 1.93
CA PHE A 60 28.65 10.84 0.83
C PHE A 60 27.20 10.31 0.75
N LEU A 61 26.64 9.84 1.87
CA LEU A 61 25.29 9.28 1.93
C LEU A 61 24.21 10.35 1.69
N VAL A 62 24.34 11.54 2.31
CA VAL A 62 23.40 12.64 2.08
C VAL A 62 23.44 13.11 0.62
N ALA A 63 24.65 13.25 0.04
CA ALA A 63 24.80 13.61 -1.36
C ALA A 63 24.21 12.54 -2.29
N ASN A 64 24.37 11.26 -1.96
CA ASN A 64 23.78 10.17 -2.73
C ASN A 64 22.25 10.20 -2.71
N ALA A 65 21.61 10.41 -1.54
CA ALA A 65 20.17 10.57 -1.45
C ALA A 65 19.67 11.75 -2.30
N VAL A 66 20.30 12.91 -2.18
CA VAL A 66 19.96 14.11 -2.96
C VAL A 66 20.19 13.87 -4.45
N TYR A 67 21.24 13.16 -4.84
CA TYR A 67 21.53 12.82 -6.25
C TYR A 67 20.37 12.07 -6.91
N TRP A 68 19.81 11.05 -6.26
CA TRP A 68 18.66 10.33 -6.79
C TRP A 68 17.43 11.23 -6.96
N LEU A 69 17.19 12.14 -6.01
CA LEU A 69 16.06 13.06 -6.06
C LEU A 69 16.22 14.17 -7.10
N GLU A 70 17.43 14.76 -7.23
CA GLU A 70 17.67 15.90 -8.13
C GLU A 70 18.00 15.46 -9.56
N GLU A 71 18.86 14.45 -9.76
CA GLU A 71 19.33 14.06 -11.10
C GLU A 71 18.41 13.02 -11.76
N PHE A 72 17.84 12.11 -10.99
CA PHE A 72 16.91 11.09 -11.51
C PHE A 72 15.45 11.46 -11.33
N HIS A 73 15.18 12.55 -10.63
CA HIS A 73 13.83 13.07 -10.41
C HIS A 73 12.85 12.06 -9.84
N VAL A 74 13.33 11.18 -8.94
CA VAL A 74 12.44 10.28 -8.21
C VAL A 74 11.64 11.08 -7.18
N ASP A 75 10.39 10.68 -6.91
CA ASP A 75 9.47 11.40 -6.03
C ASP A 75 9.64 11.04 -4.56
N GLY A 76 10.49 10.05 -4.26
CA GLY A 76 10.78 9.66 -2.90
C GLY A 76 11.80 8.56 -2.80
N LEU A 77 12.25 8.34 -1.56
CA LEU A 77 13.15 7.26 -1.20
C LEU A 77 12.51 6.39 -0.09
N ARG A 78 12.52 5.08 -0.29
CA ARG A 78 12.26 4.12 0.78
C ARG A 78 13.61 3.69 1.35
N VAL A 79 13.82 3.95 2.63
CA VAL A 79 15.06 3.64 3.34
C VAL A 79 14.95 2.25 3.95
N ASP A 80 15.79 1.35 3.47
CA ASP A 80 15.83 -0.05 3.85
C ASP A 80 16.40 -0.23 5.26
N ALA A 81 15.88 -1.23 6.00
CA ALA A 81 16.41 -1.76 7.24
C ALA A 81 16.78 -0.69 8.30
N VAL A 82 15.93 0.34 8.47
CA VAL A 82 16.21 1.46 9.41
C VAL A 82 16.43 0.96 10.84
N ALA A 83 15.75 -0.09 11.29
CA ALA A 83 15.96 -0.70 12.60
C ALA A 83 17.43 -1.13 12.80
N SER A 84 18.06 -1.69 11.78
CA SER A 84 19.48 -2.11 11.84
C SER A 84 20.45 -0.96 11.99
N MET A 85 20.04 0.24 11.58
CA MET A 85 20.83 1.47 11.75
C MET A 85 20.63 2.06 13.14
N LEU A 86 19.42 2.01 13.69
CA LEU A 86 19.05 2.64 14.96
C LEU A 86 19.61 1.92 16.19
N TYR A 87 19.82 0.59 16.10
CA TYR A 87 20.20 -0.23 17.24
C TYR A 87 21.58 -0.87 17.06
N LEU A 88 22.51 -0.58 18.01
CA LEU A 88 23.86 -1.14 18.03
C LEU A 88 23.88 -2.64 18.33
N ASP A 89 22.85 -3.15 18.98
CA ASP A 89 22.63 -4.55 19.33
C ASP A 89 21.74 -5.31 18.34
N TYR A 90 21.39 -4.71 17.19
CA TYR A 90 20.53 -5.36 16.19
C TYR A 90 21.14 -6.69 15.73
N SER A 91 20.36 -7.79 15.89
CA SER A 91 20.76 -9.17 15.56
C SER A 91 22.08 -9.62 16.20
N ARG A 92 22.44 -9.09 17.36
CA ARG A 92 23.68 -9.42 18.07
C ARG A 92 23.38 -9.95 19.45
N LYS A 93 24.26 -10.86 19.92
CA LYS A 93 24.21 -11.40 21.28
C LYS A 93 24.97 -10.50 22.24
N ASP A 94 24.79 -10.75 23.54
CA ASP A 94 25.54 -10.09 24.57
C ASP A 94 27.05 -10.27 24.33
N GLY A 95 27.81 -9.16 24.37
CA GLY A 95 29.26 -9.11 24.09
C GLY A 95 29.63 -8.98 22.60
N GLU A 96 28.68 -9.11 21.67
CA GLU A 96 28.90 -8.98 20.21
C GLU A 96 28.67 -7.56 19.69
N TRP A 97 28.32 -6.62 20.56
CA TRP A 97 28.10 -5.22 20.23
C TRP A 97 28.75 -4.27 21.23
N VAL A 98 28.86 -3.01 20.86
CA VAL A 98 29.48 -1.95 21.70
C VAL A 98 28.43 -0.89 21.98
N PRO A 99 28.09 -0.61 23.25
CA PRO A 99 27.15 0.42 23.62
C PRO A 99 27.59 1.83 23.18
N ASN A 100 26.63 2.75 23.10
CA ASN A 100 26.91 4.16 22.88
C ASN A 100 27.62 4.79 24.11
N GLN A 101 28.02 6.06 23.98
CA GLN A 101 28.74 6.79 25.02
C GLN A 101 28.00 6.93 26.38
N TYR A 102 26.68 6.66 26.39
CA TYR A 102 25.85 6.68 27.59
C TYR A 102 25.54 5.27 28.11
N GLY A 103 26.06 4.23 27.48
CA GLY A 103 25.82 2.83 27.84
C GLY A 103 24.55 2.23 27.21
N GLY A 104 23.83 2.97 26.36
CA GLY A 104 22.63 2.52 25.67
C GLY A 104 22.92 1.81 24.36
N ARG A 105 21.87 1.23 23.79
CA ARG A 105 21.90 0.49 22.53
C ARG A 105 21.59 1.34 21.29
N GLU A 106 21.14 2.57 21.48
CA GLU A 106 20.80 3.49 20.40
C GLU A 106 22.06 3.95 19.67
N ASN A 107 22.07 3.87 18.34
CA ASN A 107 23.15 4.39 17.50
C ASN A 107 22.95 5.89 17.26
N LEU A 108 23.53 6.70 18.13
CA LEU A 108 23.35 8.15 18.10
C LEU A 108 23.85 8.80 16.81
N ASP A 109 24.89 8.23 16.20
CA ASP A 109 25.44 8.71 14.93
C ASP A 109 24.46 8.46 13.77
N ALA A 110 23.83 7.28 13.73
CA ALA A 110 22.82 6.95 12.73
C ALA A 110 21.53 7.77 12.90
N ILE A 111 21.10 8.01 14.15
CA ILE A 111 19.95 8.88 14.43
C ILE A 111 20.21 10.29 13.88
N ALA A 112 21.39 10.87 14.18
CA ALA A 112 21.75 12.19 13.68
C ALA A 112 21.83 12.22 12.14
N PHE A 113 22.36 11.16 11.53
CA PHE A 113 22.40 11.01 10.07
C PHE A 113 21.00 10.95 9.46
N LEU A 114 20.09 10.13 9.99
CA LEU A 114 18.72 10.01 9.47
C LEU A 114 17.96 11.33 9.57
N GLN A 115 18.12 12.05 10.68
CA GLN A 115 17.54 13.39 10.84
C GLN A 115 18.08 14.38 9.81
N GLU A 116 19.40 14.36 9.58
CA GLU A 116 20.06 15.25 8.61
C GLU A 116 19.65 14.96 7.18
N VAL A 117 19.62 13.68 6.76
CA VAL A 117 19.26 13.32 5.39
C VAL A 117 17.80 13.65 5.10
N ASN A 118 16.88 13.35 6.02
CA ASN A 118 15.47 13.69 5.86
C ASN A 118 15.25 15.21 5.76
N ALA A 119 15.82 15.98 6.69
CA ALA A 119 15.72 17.43 6.66
C ALA A 119 16.33 18.04 5.38
N THR A 120 17.45 17.47 4.90
CA THR A 120 18.13 17.94 3.69
C THR A 120 17.31 17.63 2.43
N CYS A 121 16.80 16.42 2.31
CA CYS A 121 15.99 16.00 1.16
C CYS A 121 14.71 16.85 1.04
N TYR A 122 13.95 17.03 2.11
CA TYR A 122 12.74 17.89 2.09
C TYR A 122 13.04 19.35 1.81
N LYS A 123 14.19 19.85 2.28
CA LYS A 123 14.60 21.24 2.01
C LYS A 123 15.03 21.46 0.56
N ARG A 124 15.78 20.49 0.01
CA ARG A 124 16.36 20.59 -1.34
C ARG A 124 15.33 20.34 -2.44
N VAL A 125 14.46 19.35 -2.23
CA VAL A 125 13.47 18.91 -3.20
C VAL A 125 12.09 18.88 -2.55
N PRO A 126 11.39 20.03 -2.47
CA PRO A 126 10.06 20.09 -1.89
C PRO A 126 9.06 19.20 -2.62
N GLY A 127 8.25 18.45 -1.87
CA GLY A 127 7.24 17.56 -2.41
C GLY A 127 7.66 16.09 -2.49
N VAL A 128 8.95 15.77 -2.26
CA VAL A 128 9.40 14.36 -2.16
C VAL A 128 8.88 13.69 -0.89
N THR A 129 8.93 12.37 -0.86
CA THR A 129 8.59 11.61 0.35
C THR A 129 9.77 10.73 0.79
N MET A 130 10.03 10.71 2.10
CA MET A 130 11.00 9.82 2.72
C MET A 130 10.25 8.78 3.54
N ILE A 131 10.49 7.50 3.26
CA ILE A 131 9.76 6.36 3.82
C ILE A 131 10.73 5.46 4.56
N ALA A 132 10.42 5.09 5.82
CA ALA A 132 11.24 4.16 6.59
C ALA A 132 10.67 2.75 6.54
N GLU A 133 11.50 1.77 6.19
CA GLU A 133 11.25 0.40 6.61
C GLU A 133 11.87 0.23 8.00
N GLU A 134 11.01 0.34 9.01
CA GLU A 134 11.40 0.23 10.42
C GLU A 134 10.44 -0.72 11.14
N SER A 135 10.95 -1.88 11.56
CA SER A 135 10.15 -3.01 12.06
C SER A 135 9.95 -3.01 13.59
N THR A 136 10.54 -2.05 14.31
CA THR A 136 10.50 -2.01 15.77
C THR A 136 9.49 -0.98 16.29
N ALA A 137 9.38 -0.88 17.62
CA ALA A 137 8.57 0.13 18.30
C ALA A 137 9.32 1.45 18.52
N TRP A 138 10.31 1.81 17.67
CA TRP A 138 11.00 3.09 17.78
C TRP A 138 9.99 4.25 17.65
N PRO A 139 9.96 5.18 18.64
CA PRO A 139 8.93 6.23 18.65
C PRO A 139 9.29 7.41 17.74
N GLY A 140 8.30 7.94 17.03
CA GLY A 140 8.44 9.19 16.27
C GLY A 140 9.29 9.05 15.00
N VAL A 141 9.24 7.91 14.32
CA VAL A 141 9.89 7.71 13.02
C VAL A 141 9.37 8.74 12.02
N SER A 142 8.06 8.92 11.92
CA SER A 142 7.42 9.89 11.04
C SER A 142 7.14 11.26 11.68
N ARG A 143 7.64 11.47 12.91
CA ARG A 143 7.55 12.78 13.55
C ARG A 143 8.62 13.74 12.99
N PRO A 144 8.29 15.03 12.78
CA PRO A 144 9.27 16.03 12.35
C PRO A 144 10.49 16.13 13.26
N VAL A 145 11.66 16.38 12.66
CA VAL A 145 12.95 16.47 13.38
C VAL A 145 12.93 17.50 14.52
N HIS A 146 12.34 18.68 14.28
CA HIS A 146 12.23 19.75 15.27
C HIS A 146 11.33 19.39 16.48
N LEU A 147 10.54 18.33 16.38
CA LEU A 147 9.74 17.75 17.47
C LEU A 147 10.38 16.49 18.06
N GLY A 148 11.66 16.23 17.74
CA GLY A 148 12.42 15.10 18.27
C GLY A 148 12.21 13.78 17.53
N GLY A 149 11.61 13.77 16.35
CA GLY A 149 11.46 12.59 15.51
C GLY A 149 12.62 12.38 14.55
N LEU A 150 12.56 11.30 13.74
CA LEU A 150 13.53 11.02 12.69
C LEU A 150 13.27 11.80 11.39
N GLY A 151 12.06 12.36 11.20
CA GLY A 151 11.72 13.21 10.08
C GLY A 151 11.29 12.48 8.82
N PHE A 152 10.98 11.19 8.86
CA PHE A 152 10.38 10.49 7.73
C PHE A 152 8.94 10.99 7.49
N GLY A 153 8.46 10.88 6.26
CA GLY A 153 7.05 11.13 5.94
C GLY A 153 6.15 9.96 6.30
N PHE A 154 6.68 8.73 6.11
CA PHE A 154 5.95 7.49 6.38
C PHE A 154 6.85 6.42 6.99
N LYS A 155 6.20 5.45 7.63
CA LYS A 155 6.80 4.21 8.15
C LYS A 155 6.01 3.01 7.66
N TRP A 156 6.67 1.92 7.26
CA TRP A 156 6.02 0.65 7.00
C TRP A 156 5.44 0.04 8.29
N ASN A 157 4.18 -0.41 8.24
CA ASN A 157 3.52 -1.10 9.35
C ASN A 157 3.76 -2.61 9.27
N MET A 158 4.94 -3.04 9.70
CA MET A 158 5.33 -4.46 9.67
C MET A 158 4.45 -5.30 10.62
N GLY A 159 3.98 -4.73 11.73
CA GLY A 159 3.06 -5.39 12.65
C GLY A 159 1.72 -5.72 11.99
N TRP A 160 1.11 -4.75 11.31
CA TRP A 160 -0.11 -4.99 10.54
C TRP A 160 0.07 -6.08 9.49
N MET A 161 1.16 -6.06 8.75
CA MET A 161 1.48 -7.05 7.71
C MET A 161 1.55 -8.45 8.32
N HIS A 162 2.37 -8.62 9.36
CA HIS A 162 2.57 -9.90 10.03
C HIS A 162 1.25 -10.46 10.59
N ASP A 163 0.52 -9.67 11.37
CA ASP A 163 -0.69 -10.11 12.04
C ASP A 163 -1.81 -10.43 11.02
N THR A 164 -1.97 -9.59 9.98
CA THR A 164 -2.98 -9.82 8.94
C THR A 164 -2.70 -11.09 8.14
N LEU A 165 -1.45 -11.33 7.75
CA LEU A 165 -1.07 -12.54 7.00
C LEU A 165 -1.14 -13.79 7.89
N SER A 166 -0.76 -13.68 9.17
CA SER A 166 -0.93 -14.77 10.16
C SER A 166 -2.40 -15.17 10.25
N TYR A 167 -3.29 -14.21 10.53
CA TYR A 167 -4.73 -14.46 10.62
C TYR A 167 -5.30 -15.14 9.38
N LEU A 168 -4.97 -14.61 8.19
CA LEU A 168 -5.52 -15.14 6.94
C LEU A 168 -4.95 -16.49 6.55
N SER A 169 -3.79 -16.89 7.05
CA SER A 169 -3.19 -18.20 6.84
C SER A 169 -3.92 -19.32 7.62
N HIS A 170 -4.67 -18.96 8.67
CA HIS A 170 -5.49 -19.94 9.38
C HIS A 170 -6.72 -20.35 8.56
N ASP A 171 -7.07 -21.63 8.63
CA ASP A 171 -8.37 -22.09 8.13
C ASP A 171 -9.49 -21.27 8.80
N PRO A 172 -10.52 -20.82 8.06
CA PRO A 172 -11.61 -20.01 8.60
C PRO A 172 -12.26 -20.52 9.88
N ILE A 173 -12.28 -21.84 10.10
CA ILE A 173 -12.83 -22.44 11.32
C ILE A 173 -12.04 -22.10 12.59
N TYR A 174 -10.77 -21.74 12.46
CA TYR A 174 -9.89 -21.41 13.59
C TYR A 174 -9.73 -19.91 13.80
N ARG A 175 -10.12 -19.04 12.83
CA ARG A 175 -9.92 -17.60 12.87
C ARG A 175 -10.55 -16.91 14.08
N GLN A 176 -11.62 -17.47 14.64
CA GLN A 176 -12.24 -16.97 15.87
C GLN A 176 -11.26 -16.88 17.07
N TYR A 177 -10.24 -17.74 17.11
CA TYR A 177 -9.22 -17.75 18.16
C TYR A 177 -8.07 -16.77 17.92
N HIS A 178 -8.02 -16.19 16.72
CA HIS A 178 -6.99 -15.27 16.23
C HIS A 178 -7.53 -13.87 15.92
N HIS A 179 -8.77 -13.59 16.29
CA HIS A 179 -9.49 -12.36 15.94
C HIS A 179 -8.71 -11.08 16.29
N ASN A 180 -7.98 -11.10 17.39
CA ASN A 180 -7.17 -9.97 17.84
C ASN A 180 -6.02 -9.61 16.90
N GLU A 181 -5.54 -10.53 16.07
CA GLU A 181 -4.53 -10.26 15.05
C GLU A 181 -5.02 -9.22 14.04
N MET A 182 -6.32 -9.22 13.71
CA MET A 182 -6.92 -8.25 12.79
C MET A 182 -7.24 -6.90 13.44
N THR A 183 -7.38 -6.82 14.76
CA THR A 183 -7.79 -5.60 15.46
C THR A 183 -6.62 -4.89 16.13
N PHE A 184 -5.52 -5.58 16.41
CA PHE A 184 -4.40 -5.06 17.18
C PHE A 184 -3.71 -3.87 16.51
N SER A 185 -3.55 -3.90 15.20
CA SER A 185 -2.92 -2.81 14.44
C SER A 185 -3.64 -1.47 14.63
N LEU A 186 -4.95 -1.48 14.86
CA LEU A 186 -5.75 -0.26 15.07
C LEU A 186 -5.56 0.39 16.46
N VAL A 187 -4.94 -0.33 17.40
CA VAL A 187 -4.53 0.24 18.69
C VAL A 187 -3.43 1.30 18.51
N TYR A 188 -2.57 1.14 17.51
CA TYR A 188 -1.45 2.04 17.26
C TYR A 188 -1.47 2.69 15.86
N ALA A 189 -2.52 2.48 15.06
CA ALA A 189 -2.61 2.93 13.66
C ALA A 189 -2.36 4.44 13.45
N PHE A 190 -2.51 5.26 14.50
CA PHE A 190 -2.35 6.71 14.45
C PHE A 190 -1.11 7.21 15.22
N SER A 191 -0.23 6.30 15.64
CA SER A 191 1.03 6.69 16.32
C SER A 191 2.11 7.18 15.35
N GLU A 192 2.03 6.75 14.10
CA GLU A 192 2.91 7.10 12.99
C GLU A 192 2.08 7.28 11.70
N ASN A 193 2.68 7.83 10.66
CA ASN A 193 2.10 7.85 9.32
C ASN A 193 2.42 6.51 8.64
N PHE A 194 1.48 5.57 8.65
CA PHE A 194 1.76 4.21 8.20
C PHE A 194 1.50 3.98 6.72
N ILE A 195 2.37 3.16 6.12
CA ILE A 195 2.12 2.40 4.89
C ILE A 195 1.87 0.95 5.29
N LEU A 196 0.90 0.31 4.67
CA LEU A 196 0.52 -1.09 4.87
C LEU A 196 1.28 -1.95 3.83
N PRO A 197 2.41 -2.58 4.19
CA PRO A 197 3.24 -3.25 3.20
C PRO A 197 2.78 -4.70 2.99
N LEU A 198 2.49 -5.03 1.74
CA LEU A 198 2.58 -6.39 1.20
C LEU A 198 3.67 -6.35 0.15
N SER A 199 4.92 -6.37 0.60
CA SER A 199 6.11 -6.10 -0.20
C SER A 199 6.69 -7.36 -0.85
N HIS A 200 7.89 -7.24 -1.43
CA HIS A 200 8.64 -8.38 -1.95
C HIS A 200 8.98 -9.39 -0.84
N ASP A 201 9.25 -8.91 0.38
CA ASP A 201 9.67 -9.76 1.50
C ASP A 201 8.63 -10.84 1.87
N GLU A 202 7.35 -10.59 1.60
CA GLU A 202 6.29 -11.55 1.89
C GLU A 202 6.17 -12.64 0.82
N VAL A 203 6.81 -12.49 -0.34
CA VAL A 203 6.61 -13.37 -1.51
C VAL A 203 7.92 -13.93 -2.09
N VAL A 204 9.01 -13.93 -1.31
CA VAL A 204 10.34 -14.45 -1.66
C VAL A 204 10.87 -15.43 -0.62
N HIS A 205 11.97 -16.09 -0.92
CA HIS A 205 12.75 -16.93 0.00
C HIS A 205 11.96 -18.09 0.64
N GLY A 206 11.12 -18.77 -0.13
CA GLY A 206 10.33 -19.90 0.34
C GLY A 206 9.05 -19.53 1.05
N LYS A 207 8.66 -18.23 1.02
CA LYS A 207 7.42 -17.76 1.65
C LYS A 207 6.17 -17.94 0.76
N GLY A 208 6.35 -18.27 -0.52
CA GLY A 208 5.29 -18.43 -1.52
C GLY A 208 4.62 -17.10 -1.91
N SER A 209 3.60 -17.15 -2.77
CA SER A 209 2.80 -15.98 -3.15
C SER A 209 1.75 -15.62 -2.11
N LEU A 210 1.14 -14.41 -2.19
CA LEU A 210 0.02 -14.04 -1.32
C LEU A 210 -1.16 -15.00 -1.49
N LEU A 211 -1.49 -15.38 -2.74
CA LEU A 211 -2.51 -16.39 -3.01
C LEU A 211 -2.14 -17.75 -2.40
N GLY A 212 -0.85 -18.10 -2.43
CA GLY A 212 -0.31 -19.34 -1.85
C GLY A 212 -0.48 -19.47 -0.34
N LYS A 213 -0.53 -18.33 0.37
CA LYS A 213 -0.74 -18.30 1.83
C LYS A 213 -2.19 -18.55 2.24
N MET A 214 -3.14 -18.38 1.34
CA MET A 214 -4.57 -18.54 1.64
C MET A 214 -4.95 -20.03 1.71
N PRO A 215 -5.64 -20.47 2.79
CA PRO A 215 -6.04 -21.86 2.97
C PRO A 215 -7.27 -22.23 2.14
N GLY A 216 -7.47 -23.53 1.93
CA GLY A 216 -8.66 -24.09 1.31
C GLY A 216 -8.50 -24.42 -0.16
N ASP A 217 -9.63 -24.66 -0.83
CA ASP A 217 -9.72 -24.88 -2.27
C ASP A 217 -9.46 -23.59 -3.06
N GLU A 218 -9.40 -23.70 -4.37
CA GLU A 218 -9.11 -22.57 -5.26
C GLU A 218 -10.08 -21.38 -5.01
N TRP A 219 -11.39 -21.64 -4.94
CA TRP A 219 -12.38 -20.60 -4.74
C TRP A 219 -12.16 -19.87 -3.41
N ARG A 220 -11.91 -20.59 -2.31
CA ARG A 220 -11.66 -20.01 -0.97
C ARG A 220 -10.37 -19.18 -0.94
N ARG A 221 -9.33 -19.65 -1.61
CA ARG A 221 -8.07 -18.93 -1.72
C ARG A 221 -8.25 -17.60 -2.42
N PHE A 222 -8.93 -17.59 -3.56
CA PHE A 222 -9.23 -16.34 -4.28
C PHE A 222 -10.19 -15.44 -3.50
N ALA A 223 -11.21 -15.98 -2.84
CA ALA A 223 -12.11 -15.20 -2.00
C ALA A 223 -11.37 -14.54 -0.83
N SER A 224 -10.47 -15.28 -0.14
CA SER A 224 -9.63 -14.73 0.93
C SER A 224 -8.69 -13.64 0.42
N LEU A 225 -8.07 -13.82 -0.75
CA LEU A 225 -7.22 -12.79 -1.36
C LEU A 225 -8.02 -11.53 -1.70
N ARG A 226 -9.21 -11.66 -2.31
CA ARG A 226 -10.08 -10.51 -2.58
C ARG A 226 -10.47 -9.77 -1.30
N SER A 227 -10.75 -10.52 -0.22
CA SER A 227 -11.09 -9.93 1.09
C SER A 227 -9.90 -9.21 1.71
N LEU A 228 -8.68 -9.76 1.62
CA LEU A 228 -7.45 -9.11 2.06
C LEU A 228 -7.27 -7.75 1.36
N LEU A 229 -7.37 -7.72 0.04
CA LEU A 229 -7.19 -6.50 -0.74
C LEU A 229 -8.23 -5.43 -0.36
N ALA A 230 -9.51 -5.80 -0.32
CA ALA A 230 -10.56 -4.84 0.04
C ALA A 230 -10.46 -4.36 1.50
N PHE A 231 -10.09 -5.22 2.43
CA PHE A 231 -9.84 -4.84 3.83
C PHE A 231 -8.65 -3.87 3.94
N MET A 232 -7.54 -4.16 3.25
CA MET A 232 -6.35 -3.32 3.20
C MET A 232 -6.65 -1.92 2.64
N TRP A 233 -7.44 -1.81 1.56
CA TRP A 233 -7.83 -0.51 0.98
C TRP A 233 -8.75 0.31 1.87
N ALA A 234 -9.52 -0.33 2.75
CA ALA A 234 -10.37 0.35 3.74
C ALA A 234 -9.65 0.67 5.05
N HIS A 235 -8.58 -0.05 5.40
CA HIS A 235 -7.81 0.16 6.64
C HIS A 235 -7.09 1.52 6.62
N PRO A 236 -6.97 2.23 7.77
CA PRO A 236 -6.14 3.43 7.86
C PRO A 236 -4.68 3.15 7.47
N GLY A 237 -4.11 4.00 6.60
CA GLY A 237 -2.76 3.87 6.07
C GLY A 237 -2.72 3.85 4.55
N LYS A 238 -1.52 3.94 3.97
CA LYS A 238 -1.31 3.88 2.52
C LYS A 238 -1.01 2.46 2.09
N GLN A 239 -1.56 2.03 0.97
CA GLN A 239 -1.39 0.68 0.45
C GLN A 239 -0.06 0.52 -0.26
N LEU A 240 0.61 -0.61 -0.06
CA LEU A 240 1.76 -1.07 -0.84
C LEU A 240 1.55 -2.53 -1.21
N LEU A 241 1.43 -2.81 -2.50
CA LEU A 241 1.20 -4.14 -3.02
C LEU A 241 2.32 -4.50 -4.02
N PHE A 242 2.99 -5.61 -3.79
CA PHE A 242 4.05 -6.07 -4.68
C PHE A 242 3.49 -6.63 -5.99
N MET A 243 4.21 -6.36 -7.09
CA MET A 243 3.81 -6.73 -8.45
C MET A 243 3.45 -8.21 -8.61
N GLY A 244 2.38 -8.47 -9.37
CA GLY A 244 1.80 -9.81 -9.57
C GLY A 244 0.71 -10.17 -8.57
N SER A 245 0.71 -9.56 -7.38
CA SER A 245 -0.31 -9.80 -6.35
C SER A 245 -1.67 -9.23 -6.74
N GLU A 246 -1.70 -8.18 -7.59
CA GLU A 246 -2.91 -7.52 -8.08
C GLU A 246 -3.77 -8.37 -9.02
N TRP A 247 -3.23 -9.51 -9.49
CA TRP A 247 -3.99 -10.54 -10.20
C TRP A 247 -3.86 -11.93 -9.58
N GLY A 248 -3.28 -12.00 -8.37
CA GLY A 248 -3.17 -13.25 -7.64
C GLY A 248 -2.18 -14.23 -8.23
N GLN A 249 -0.95 -13.77 -8.58
CA GLN A 249 0.13 -14.66 -9.02
C GLN A 249 0.26 -15.86 -8.08
N GLY A 250 0.34 -17.07 -8.65
CA GLY A 250 0.37 -18.32 -7.89
C GLY A 250 1.76 -18.73 -7.44
N SER A 251 2.79 -18.44 -8.26
CA SER A 251 4.19 -18.73 -7.95
C SER A 251 4.80 -17.69 -7.01
N GLU A 252 5.79 -18.12 -6.23
CA GLU A 252 6.69 -17.22 -5.52
C GLU A 252 7.43 -16.33 -6.53
N TRP A 253 7.68 -15.08 -6.17
CA TRP A 253 8.44 -14.20 -7.04
C TRP A 253 9.91 -14.62 -7.13
N SER A 254 10.49 -14.51 -8.31
CA SER A 254 11.89 -14.80 -8.58
C SER A 254 12.47 -13.72 -9.48
N ALA A 255 13.70 -13.27 -9.17
CA ALA A 255 14.44 -12.33 -10.02
C ALA A 255 14.81 -12.93 -11.38
N ASP A 256 14.91 -14.25 -11.47
CA ASP A 256 15.34 -14.97 -12.69
C ASP A 256 14.19 -15.20 -13.69
N ASN A 257 12.93 -15.00 -13.24
CA ASN A 257 11.75 -15.27 -14.06
C ASN A 257 10.88 -14.02 -14.18
N GLY A 258 10.20 -13.88 -15.32
CA GLY A 258 9.14 -12.89 -15.47
C GLY A 258 7.92 -13.23 -14.61
N LEU A 259 7.03 -12.26 -14.42
CA LEU A 259 5.74 -12.50 -13.78
C LEU A 259 4.88 -13.47 -14.60
N ASP A 260 4.00 -14.19 -13.92
CA ASP A 260 3.10 -15.18 -14.53
C ASP A 260 1.94 -14.50 -15.28
N TRP A 261 2.23 -13.72 -16.33
CA TRP A 261 1.24 -13.02 -17.14
C TRP A 261 0.21 -13.95 -17.78
N TRP A 262 0.58 -15.21 -18.04
CA TRP A 262 -0.30 -16.23 -18.62
C TRP A 262 -1.49 -16.59 -17.76
N VAL A 263 -1.42 -16.36 -16.41
CA VAL A 263 -2.55 -16.64 -15.52
C VAL A 263 -3.74 -15.72 -15.81
N LEU A 264 -3.52 -14.58 -16.48
CA LEU A 264 -4.60 -13.69 -16.90
C LEU A 264 -5.49 -14.26 -18.02
N ASP A 265 -5.16 -15.44 -18.57
CA ASP A 265 -6.06 -16.20 -19.44
C ASP A 265 -7.20 -16.87 -18.64
N PHE A 266 -7.14 -16.90 -17.30
CA PHE A 266 -8.15 -17.50 -16.43
C PHE A 266 -9.02 -16.45 -15.74
N ASP A 267 -10.33 -16.67 -15.75
CA ASP A 267 -11.36 -15.75 -15.23
C ASP A 267 -11.12 -15.36 -13.75
N VAL A 268 -10.65 -16.29 -12.91
CA VAL A 268 -10.41 -16.04 -11.48
C VAL A 268 -9.31 -15.00 -11.25
N HIS A 269 -8.27 -15.02 -12.07
CA HIS A 269 -7.18 -14.04 -12.02
C HIS A 269 -7.60 -12.69 -12.62
N GLN A 270 -8.35 -12.71 -13.73
CA GLN A 270 -8.95 -11.50 -14.29
C GLN A 270 -9.89 -10.83 -13.28
N GLY A 271 -10.64 -11.64 -12.50
CA GLY A 271 -11.50 -11.16 -11.43
C GLY A 271 -10.74 -10.39 -10.34
N VAL A 272 -9.60 -10.91 -9.89
CA VAL A 272 -8.73 -10.20 -8.91
C VAL A 272 -8.14 -8.92 -9.52
N GLN A 273 -7.67 -8.97 -10.78
CA GLN A 273 -7.15 -7.79 -11.46
C GLN A 273 -8.21 -6.70 -11.60
N LYS A 274 -9.44 -7.11 -11.95
CA LYS A 274 -10.56 -6.19 -12.03
C LYS A 274 -10.89 -5.57 -10.67
N LEU A 275 -10.92 -6.39 -9.61
CA LEU A 275 -11.10 -5.89 -8.25
C LEU A 275 -10.03 -4.87 -7.87
N SER A 276 -8.75 -5.16 -8.12
CA SER A 276 -7.64 -4.24 -7.82
C SER A 276 -7.78 -2.91 -8.55
N ARG A 277 -8.25 -2.93 -9.80
CA ARG A 277 -8.55 -1.72 -10.58
C ARG A 277 -9.69 -0.93 -9.96
N ASP A 278 -10.79 -1.60 -9.60
CA ASP A 278 -11.97 -0.96 -9.05
C ASP A 278 -11.70 -0.41 -7.63
N LEU A 279 -10.91 -1.13 -6.81
CA LEU A 279 -10.42 -0.64 -5.51
C LEU A 279 -9.64 0.68 -5.66
N ASN A 280 -8.71 0.74 -6.61
CA ASN A 280 -7.95 1.95 -6.90
C ASN A 280 -8.84 3.11 -7.39
N ALA A 281 -9.84 2.81 -8.22
CA ALA A 281 -10.78 3.81 -8.72
C ALA A 281 -11.65 4.37 -7.59
N ILE A 282 -12.23 3.50 -6.76
CA ILE A 282 -13.05 3.90 -5.61
C ILE A 282 -12.19 4.67 -4.60
N TYR A 283 -10.99 4.21 -4.27
CA TYR A 283 -10.07 4.88 -3.34
C TYR A 283 -9.81 6.33 -3.76
N LYS A 284 -9.44 6.56 -5.02
CA LYS A 284 -9.17 7.92 -5.55
C LYS A 284 -10.39 8.85 -5.45
N GLN A 285 -11.59 8.30 -5.65
CA GLN A 285 -12.84 9.07 -5.66
C GLN A 285 -13.46 9.25 -4.27
N THR A 286 -12.95 8.54 -3.25
CA THR A 286 -13.56 8.49 -1.94
C THR A 286 -12.63 9.06 -0.87
N PRO A 287 -12.70 10.39 -0.60
CA PRO A 287 -11.83 11.06 0.37
C PRO A 287 -11.82 10.43 1.78
N ALA A 288 -12.91 9.78 2.19
CA ALA A 288 -12.99 9.08 3.47
C ALA A 288 -11.94 7.96 3.62
N LEU A 289 -11.45 7.40 2.53
CA LEU A 289 -10.46 6.31 2.55
C LEU A 289 -9.01 6.79 2.70
N TRP A 290 -8.74 8.12 2.54
CA TRP A 290 -7.35 8.60 2.49
C TRP A 290 -7.07 9.96 3.15
N GLN A 291 -8.08 10.82 3.35
CA GLN A 291 -7.82 12.17 3.89
C GLN A 291 -7.38 12.15 5.36
N LEU A 292 -7.92 11.25 6.16
CA LEU A 292 -7.68 11.16 7.60
C LEU A 292 -6.99 9.84 7.99
N ASP A 293 -6.13 9.30 7.13
CA ASP A 293 -5.41 8.04 7.38
C ASP A 293 -4.50 8.09 8.61
N THR A 294 -4.00 9.28 8.93
CA THR A 294 -3.06 9.49 10.04
C THR A 294 -3.72 10.14 11.25
N SER A 295 -5.05 10.20 11.26
CA SER A 295 -5.86 10.85 12.30
C SER A 295 -6.93 9.92 12.84
N PRO A 296 -7.06 9.77 14.17
CA PRO A 296 -8.08 8.91 14.77
C PRO A 296 -9.51 9.34 14.42
N GLU A 297 -9.73 10.62 14.07
CA GLU A 297 -11.03 11.14 13.65
C GLU A 297 -11.49 10.50 12.31
N GLY A 298 -10.58 9.97 11.51
CA GLY A 298 -10.87 9.28 10.26
C GLY A 298 -11.43 7.87 10.41
N PHE A 299 -11.53 7.34 11.64
CA PHE A 299 -11.90 5.95 11.91
C PHE A 299 -12.84 5.81 13.10
N SER A 300 -13.78 4.87 13.04
CA SER A 300 -14.58 4.46 14.19
C SER A 300 -15.05 3.01 14.02
N TRP A 301 -14.82 2.17 15.01
CA TRP A 301 -15.39 0.84 15.02
C TRP A 301 -16.94 0.89 14.99
N ILE A 302 -17.54 0.01 14.21
CA ILE A 302 -18.95 -0.39 14.36
C ILE A 302 -18.98 -1.57 15.32
N ASP A 303 -18.31 -2.67 14.96
CA ASP A 303 -18.08 -3.83 15.83
C ASP A 303 -16.70 -4.44 15.55
N ALA A 304 -15.90 -4.55 16.63
CA ALA A 304 -14.58 -5.15 16.64
C ALA A 304 -14.55 -6.52 17.32
N ASN A 305 -15.70 -7.01 17.84
CA ASN A 305 -15.70 -8.07 18.86
C ASN A 305 -16.40 -9.36 18.42
N ASP A 306 -16.95 -9.42 17.21
CA ASP A 306 -17.62 -10.61 16.71
C ASP A 306 -16.63 -11.69 16.22
N ALA A 307 -15.84 -12.20 17.18
CA ALA A 307 -14.88 -13.26 16.90
C ALA A 307 -15.54 -14.57 16.45
N LEU A 308 -16.73 -14.86 17.00
CA LEU A 308 -17.47 -16.11 16.62
C LEU A 308 -17.97 -16.06 15.19
N GLY A 309 -18.42 -14.90 14.72
CA GLY A 309 -18.80 -14.68 13.32
C GLY A 309 -17.62 -14.50 12.40
N ASN A 310 -16.41 -14.32 12.90
CA ASN A 310 -15.23 -13.86 12.15
C ASN A 310 -15.54 -12.57 11.37
N THR A 311 -16.30 -11.65 11.97
CA THR A 311 -16.67 -10.39 11.33
C THR A 311 -16.01 -9.20 11.98
N LEU A 312 -15.70 -8.21 11.15
CA LEU A 312 -15.19 -6.91 11.59
C LEU A 312 -15.94 -5.81 10.83
N SER A 313 -16.34 -4.77 11.53
CA SER A 313 -16.96 -3.63 10.86
C SER A 313 -16.54 -2.30 11.44
N PHE A 314 -16.28 -1.34 10.56
CA PHE A 314 -15.83 0.01 10.93
C PHE A 314 -16.26 1.07 9.93
N LEU A 315 -16.16 2.31 10.37
CA LEU A 315 -16.42 3.50 9.55
C LEU A 315 -15.13 4.21 9.20
N ARG A 316 -15.10 4.75 8.00
CA ARG A 316 -14.09 5.72 7.55
C ARG A 316 -14.78 7.05 7.27
N PHE A 317 -14.09 8.15 7.63
CA PHE A 317 -14.62 9.49 7.49
C PHE A 317 -13.69 10.36 6.67
N ARG A 318 -14.25 11.31 5.93
CA ARG A 318 -13.49 12.38 5.28
C ARG A 318 -13.33 13.59 6.21
N ALA A 319 -12.38 14.45 5.90
CA ALA A 319 -12.25 15.74 6.57
C ALA A 319 -13.42 16.68 6.24
N VAL A 320 -13.81 17.53 7.20
CA VAL A 320 -14.73 18.64 6.92
C VAL A 320 -14.05 19.61 5.97
N PRO A 321 -14.68 20.03 4.85
CA PRO A 321 -14.11 20.99 3.93
C PRO A 321 -13.71 22.31 4.63
N GLY A 322 -12.50 22.80 4.35
CA GLY A 322 -11.98 24.04 4.92
C GLY A 322 -11.28 23.93 6.27
N THR A 323 -11.25 22.74 6.90
CA THR A 323 -10.53 22.51 8.18
C THR A 323 -9.12 21.96 7.98
N ALA A 324 -8.76 21.56 6.77
CA ALA A 324 -7.42 21.08 6.46
C ALA A 324 -6.49 22.26 6.17
N SER A 325 -5.59 22.59 7.10
CA SER A 325 -4.46 23.48 6.81
C SER A 325 -3.24 22.65 6.42
N PRO A 326 -2.62 22.89 5.26
CA PRO A 326 -1.37 22.23 4.91
C PRO A 326 -0.29 22.51 5.98
N GLY A 327 0.18 21.46 6.65
CA GLY A 327 1.28 21.56 7.62
C GLY A 327 0.90 21.91 9.07
N ALA A 328 -0.37 22.06 9.42
CA ALA A 328 -0.79 22.22 10.80
C ALA A 328 -1.29 20.89 11.36
N GLN A 329 -0.82 20.54 12.58
CA GLN A 329 -1.48 19.55 13.45
C GLN A 329 -2.80 20.15 13.98
N VAL A 330 -3.74 20.43 13.09
CA VAL A 330 -5.07 20.87 13.48
C VAL A 330 -5.98 19.66 13.50
N ALA A 331 -6.65 19.42 14.60
CA ALA A 331 -7.72 18.46 14.71
C ALA A 331 -8.72 18.70 13.57
N THR A 332 -8.67 17.87 12.56
CA THR A 332 -9.57 17.90 11.42
C THR A 332 -10.85 17.22 11.86
N GLN A 333 -11.96 17.93 11.88
CA GLN A 333 -13.24 17.32 12.22
C GLN A 333 -13.66 16.33 11.13
N ALA A 334 -14.13 15.16 11.55
CA ALA A 334 -14.70 14.18 10.66
C ALA A 334 -16.07 14.63 10.14
N SER A 335 -16.30 14.50 8.85
CA SER A 335 -17.59 14.77 8.23
C SER A 335 -18.45 13.50 8.20
N PRO A 336 -19.72 13.57 8.62
CA PRO A 336 -20.66 12.47 8.45
C PRO A 336 -21.07 12.25 6.99
N ASP A 337 -20.80 13.22 6.10
CA ASP A 337 -21.11 13.10 4.68
C ASP A 337 -20.01 12.38 3.93
N GLY A 338 -20.37 11.45 3.05
CA GLY A 338 -19.41 10.69 2.24
C GLY A 338 -18.58 9.70 3.06
N MET A 339 -19.07 9.25 4.22
CA MET A 339 -18.44 8.18 5.00
C MET A 339 -18.57 6.82 4.30
N ILE A 340 -17.71 5.90 4.69
CA ILE A 340 -17.74 4.50 4.26
C ILE A 340 -17.90 3.61 5.47
N ALA A 341 -18.84 2.66 5.40
CA ALA A 341 -18.87 1.50 6.32
C ALA A 341 -18.23 0.31 5.60
N CYS A 342 -17.15 -0.20 6.16
CA CYS A 342 -16.51 -1.44 5.75
C CYS A 342 -17.00 -2.57 6.65
N VAL A 343 -17.50 -3.66 6.05
CA VAL A 343 -17.96 -4.85 6.76
C VAL A 343 -17.30 -6.06 6.15
N ALA A 344 -16.49 -6.75 6.93
CA ALA A 344 -15.73 -7.92 6.50
C ALA A 344 -16.26 -9.18 7.19
N ASN A 345 -16.48 -10.24 6.40
CA ASN A 345 -16.74 -11.59 6.88
C ASN A 345 -15.57 -12.50 6.45
N PHE A 346 -14.79 -12.92 7.39
CA PHE A 346 -13.65 -13.83 7.17
C PHE A 346 -14.01 -15.30 7.45
N SER A 347 -15.29 -15.63 7.69
CA SER A 347 -15.77 -17.00 7.77
C SER A 347 -16.04 -17.59 6.38
N ALA A 348 -16.00 -18.92 6.25
CA ALA A 348 -16.31 -19.58 4.99
C ALA A 348 -17.83 -19.75 4.74
N ALA A 349 -18.67 -19.24 5.62
CA ALA A 349 -20.12 -19.26 5.49
C ALA A 349 -20.67 -17.83 5.30
N PRO A 350 -21.71 -17.63 4.49
CA PRO A 350 -22.41 -16.37 4.45
C PRO A 350 -23.13 -16.12 5.78
N HIS A 351 -23.23 -14.86 6.20
CA HIS A 351 -24.12 -14.47 7.28
C HIS A 351 -25.39 -13.85 6.66
N LEU A 352 -26.46 -14.59 6.74
CA LEU A 352 -27.79 -14.09 6.37
C LEU A 352 -28.39 -13.34 7.56
N ASP A 353 -29.15 -12.31 7.30
CA ASP A 353 -29.84 -11.51 8.33
C ASP A 353 -28.87 -10.92 9.38
N TYR A 354 -27.64 -10.57 9.01
CA TYR A 354 -26.67 -9.95 9.89
C TYR A 354 -27.04 -8.50 10.17
N ARG A 355 -27.28 -8.14 11.46
CA ARG A 355 -27.61 -6.76 11.83
C ARG A 355 -26.34 -5.95 12.08
N ILE A 356 -26.19 -4.83 11.38
CA ILE A 356 -25.09 -3.88 11.54
C ILE A 356 -25.61 -2.52 12.03
N GLY A 357 -24.92 -1.91 13.01
CA GLY A 357 -25.20 -0.54 13.44
C GLY A 357 -24.64 0.50 12.48
N LEU A 358 -25.41 1.53 12.19
CA LEU A 358 -25.07 2.60 11.25
C LEU A 358 -25.30 3.99 11.87
N PRO A 359 -24.53 5.01 11.47
CA PRO A 359 -24.67 6.37 12.04
C PRO A 359 -25.99 7.06 11.72
N ARG A 360 -26.69 6.66 10.65
CA ARG A 360 -27.96 7.24 10.24
C ARG A 360 -28.86 6.22 9.55
N ALA A 361 -30.16 6.43 9.64
CA ALA A 361 -31.18 5.71 8.86
C ALA A 361 -31.21 6.19 7.41
N GLY A 362 -31.98 5.49 6.59
CA GLY A 362 -32.17 5.71 5.17
C GLY A 362 -31.33 4.77 4.30
N ARG A 363 -31.31 5.05 3.01
CA ARG A 363 -30.66 4.18 2.03
C ARG A 363 -29.13 4.31 2.08
N TRP A 364 -28.46 3.14 2.02
CA TRP A 364 -27.03 2.99 1.83
C TRP A 364 -26.74 2.18 0.59
N ARG A 365 -25.84 2.68 -0.26
CA ARG A 365 -25.43 1.99 -1.50
C ARG A 365 -24.25 1.06 -1.19
N GLU A 366 -24.31 -0.15 -1.72
CA GLU A 366 -23.19 -1.08 -1.79
C GLU A 366 -22.29 -0.64 -2.95
N ILE A 367 -21.14 -0.02 -2.64
CA ILE A 367 -20.19 0.48 -3.64
C ILE A 367 -19.07 -0.51 -3.95
N LEU A 368 -18.91 -1.52 -3.11
CA LEU A 368 -18.02 -2.66 -3.32
C LEU A 368 -18.60 -3.91 -2.65
N ASN A 369 -18.53 -5.01 -3.38
CA ASN A 369 -18.79 -6.36 -2.88
C ASN A 369 -17.75 -7.29 -3.50
N THR A 370 -16.79 -7.80 -2.69
CA THR A 370 -15.72 -8.66 -3.20
C THR A 370 -16.17 -10.01 -3.69
N ASP A 371 -17.42 -10.42 -3.34
CA ASP A 371 -18.03 -11.66 -3.80
C ASP A 371 -18.94 -11.46 -5.04
N ALA A 372 -18.93 -10.27 -5.63
CA ALA A 372 -19.63 -10.04 -6.89
C ALA A 372 -19.10 -10.95 -8.00
N ALA A 373 -19.99 -11.45 -8.85
CA ALA A 373 -19.65 -12.38 -9.95
C ALA A 373 -18.58 -11.80 -10.91
N ILE A 374 -18.56 -10.45 -11.08
CA ILE A 374 -17.57 -9.77 -11.92
C ILE A 374 -16.12 -9.90 -11.41
N TYR A 375 -15.92 -10.30 -10.15
CA TYR A 375 -14.63 -10.57 -9.53
C TYR A 375 -14.36 -12.08 -9.32
N GLY A 376 -15.23 -12.95 -9.89
CA GLY A 376 -15.14 -14.40 -9.70
C GLY A 376 -15.73 -14.87 -8.36
N GLY A 377 -16.58 -14.05 -7.74
CA GLY A 377 -17.32 -14.41 -6.53
C GLY A 377 -18.61 -15.19 -6.80
N SER A 378 -19.30 -15.61 -5.73
CA SER A 378 -20.54 -16.37 -5.80
C SER A 378 -21.79 -15.49 -6.03
N GLY A 379 -21.67 -14.18 -5.93
CA GLY A 379 -22.76 -13.22 -6.13
C GLY A 379 -23.65 -13.02 -4.90
N VAL A 380 -23.20 -13.45 -3.73
CA VAL A 380 -23.92 -13.18 -2.46
C VAL A 380 -23.73 -11.73 -2.05
N GLY A 381 -24.81 -11.03 -1.72
CA GLY A 381 -24.76 -9.61 -1.34
C GLY A 381 -26.14 -8.98 -1.23
N ASN A 382 -26.22 -7.66 -1.35
CA ASN A 382 -27.42 -6.87 -1.04
C ASN A 382 -28.01 -6.15 -2.27
N LEU A 383 -27.78 -6.67 -3.47
CA LEU A 383 -28.34 -6.15 -4.73
C LEU A 383 -28.09 -4.64 -4.94
N GLY A 384 -26.93 -4.15 -4.50
CA GLY A 384 -26.48 -2.77 -4.69
C GLY A 384 -26.88 -1.79 -3.58
N GLY A 385 -27.57 -2.22 -2.54
CA GLY A 385 -27.87 -1.34 -1.40
C GLY A 385 -28.73 -1.96 -0.31
N ILE A 386 -28.84 -1.25 0.78
CA ILE A 386 -29.57 -1.64 2.00
C ILE A 386 -30.39 -0.46 2.51
N GLU A 387 -31.40 -0.73 3.33
CA GLU A 387 -32.19 0.28 4.02
C GLU A 387 -31.93 0.20 5.52
N ALA A 388 -31.42 1.27 6.11
CA ALA A 388 -31.20 1.39 7.55
C ALA A 388 -32.42 2.05 8.21
N VAL A 389 -32.84 1.51 9.34
CA VAL A 389 -33.96 1.98 10.15
C VAL A 389 -33.49 2.61 11.46
N GLU A 390 -34.30 3.46 12.09
CA GLU A 390 -34.02 4.09 13.38
C GLU A 390 -34.16 3.10 14.54
N GLU A 391 -33.39 2.01 14.47
CA GLU A 391 -33.25 1.03 15.55
C GLU A 391 -31.78 1.02 16.00
N PRO A 392 -31.48 1.41 17.24
CA PRO A 392 -30.10 1.42 17.73
C PRO A 392 -29.47 0.03 17.77
N TRP A 393 -28.22 -0.07 17.26
CA TRP A 393 -27.40 -1.29 17.28
C TRP A 393 -25.92 -0.97 17.29
N HIS A 394 -25.07 -1.79 17.91
CA HIS A 394 -23.62 -1.57 18.02
C HIS A 394 -23.25 -0.15 18.51
N GLY A 395 -24.04 0.42 19.40
CA GLY A 395 -23.84 1.80 19.88
C GLY A 395 -24.12 2.90 18.84
N ARG A 396 -24.75 2.58 17.71
CA ARG A 396 -25.17 3.52 16.67
C ARG A 396 -26.69 3.75 16.74
N PRO A 397 -27.18 4.93 16.29
CA PRO A 397 -28.59 5.29 16.39
C PRO A 397 -29.50 4.55 15.40
N ALA A 398 -28.92 4.00 14.32
CA ALA A 398 -29.63 3.27 13.29
C ALA A 398 -29.00 1.91 13.05
N SER A 399 -29.70 1.03 12.35
CA SER A 399 -29.20 -0.27 11.94
C SER A 399 -29.82 -0.78 10.65
N ALA A 400 -29.16 -1.71 9.99
CA ALA A 400 -29.69 -2.45 8.86
C ALA A 400 -29.47 -3.95 9.03
N ILE A 401 -30.34 -4.75 8.44
CA ILE A 401 -30.13 -6.18 8.24
C ILE A 401 -29.52 -6.37 6.86
N ILE A 402 -28.38 -7.05 6.80
CA ILE A 402 -27.60 -7.25 5.59
C ILE A 402 -27.24 -8.72 5.37
N THR A 403 -26.93 -9.07 4.15
CA THR A 403 -26.32 -10.36 3.81
C THR A 403 -24.83 -10.15 3.60
N LEU A 404 -24.00 -10.81 4.43
CA LEU A 404 -22.54 -10.79 4.29
C LEU A 404 -22.10 -12.02 3.48
N PRO A 405 -21.37 -11.83 2.37
CA PRO A 405 -20.82 -12.93 1.60
C PRO A 405 -19.77 -13.72 2.39
N PRO A 406 -19.58 -15.01 2.10
CA PRO A 406 -18.52 -15.79 2.71
C PRO A 406 -17.15 -15.31 2.22
N LEU A 407 -16.16 -15.23 3.11
CA LEU A 407 -14.82 -14.72 2.77
C LEU A 407 -14.89 -13.43 1.95
N GLY A 408 -15.72 -12.48 2.38
CA GLY A 408 -16.04 -11.30 1.59
C GLY A 408 -16.08 -10.00 2.39
N VAL A 409 -15.91 -8.89 1.68
CA VAL A 409 -15.92 -7.54 2.22
C VAL A 409 -16.91 -6.70 1.44
N LEU A 410 -17.74 -5.97 2.17
CA LEU A 410 -18.68 -4.98 1.64
C LEU A 410 -18.25 -3.57 2.03
N TRP A 411 -18.34 -2.63 1.10
CA TRP A 411 -18.27 -1.20 1.39
C TRP A 411 -19.60 -0.53 1.09
N LEU A 412 -20.13 0.12 2.11
CA LEU A 412 -21.41 0.82 2.06
C LEU A 412 -21.19 2.31 2.25
N THR A 413 -21.90 3.13 1.49
CA THR A 413 -21.91 4.59 1.67
C THR A 413 -23.37 5.08 1.73
N PRO A 414 -23.68 6.06 2.61
CA PRO A 414 -25.04 6.59 2.64
C PRO A 414 -25.39 7.21 1.30
N ASP A 415 -26.63 6.98 0.88
CA ASP A 415 -27.16 7.65 -0.31
C ASP A 415 -27.47 9.10 0.05
N THR A 416 -26.60 10.00 -0.36
CA THR A 416 -26.80 11.43 -0.19
C THR A 416 -27.67 11.95 -1.34
N THR A 417 -28.88 11.48 -1.44
CA THR A 417 -29.91 12.15 -2.24
C THR A 417 -30.52 13.31 -1.46
N GLU A 418 -29.75 14.32 -1.10
CA GLU A 418 -30.24 15.66 -1.37
C GLU A 418 -30.04 15.84 -2.87
N VAL A 419 -31.09 15.62 -3.63
CA VAL A 419 -31.26 16.22 -4.96
C VAL A 419 -30.97 17.70 -4.74
N PRO A 420 -29.92 18.33 -5.32
CA PRO A 420 -29.95 19.77 -5.44
C PRO A 420 -31.26 20.01 -6.20
N GLU A 421 -32.18 20.73 -5.58
CA GLU A 421 -33.33 21.29 -6.25
C GLU A 421 -32.76 21.85 -7.55
N ALA A 422 -33.17 21.28 -8.68
CA ALA A 422 -32.62 21.60 -9.98
C ALA A 422 -32.71 23.12 -10.06
N ALA A 423 -31.59 23.80 -9.99
CA ALA A 423 -31.53 25.21 -10.37
C ALA A 423 -32.14 25.21 -11.79
N GLU A 424 -33.31 25.76 -11.91
CA GLU A 424 -33.94 25.99 -13.20
C GLU A 424 -32.91 26.67 -14.07
N ILE A 425 -32.34 25.93 -15.00
CA ILE A 425 -31.50 26.51 -16.05
C ILE A 425 -32.44 27.40 -16.85
N PRO A 426 -32.22 28.71 -16.84
CA PRO A 426 -33.06 29.60 -17.66
C PRO A 426 -33.03 29.09 -19.11
N ALA A 427 -34.18 28.97 -19.74
CA ALA A 427 -34.36 28.37 -21.05
C ALA A 427 -33.62 29.09 -22.20
N GLU A 428 -32.82 30.11 -21.91
CA GLU A 428 -32.08 30.87 -22.91
C GLU A 428 -30.67 30.37 -23.21
N VAL A 429 -30.12 29.40 -22.45
CA VAL A 429 -28.76 28.85 -22.68
C VAL A 429 -28.73 27.56 -23.48
N SER A 430 -29.92 26.95 -23.76
CA SER A 430 -29.97 25.64 -24.47
C SER A 430 -29.85 25.75 -26.00
N SER A 431 -29.89 26.93 -26.58
CA SER A 431 -29.83 27.10 -28.05
C SER A 431 -28.44 27.46 -28.61
N GLU A 432 -27.49 27.89 -27.77
CA GLU A 432 -26.14 28.23 -28.23
C GLU A 432 -25.14 27.04 -28.17
N VAL A 433 -25.31 26.10 -27.22
CA VAL A 433 -24.40 24.97 -27.10
C VAL A 433 -24.64 23.86 -28.14
N SER A 434 -25.86 23.78 -28.72
CA SER A 434 -26.14 22.81 -29.79
C SER A 434 -25.59 23.25 -31.16
N GLY A 435 -25.22 24.50 -31.32
CA GLY A 435 -24.66 25.05 -32.58
C GLY A 435 -23.16 24.86 -32.73
N GLU A 436 -22.42 24.94 -31.64
CA GLU A 436 -20.95 24.83 -31.69
C GLU A 436 -20.44 23.39 -31.80
N ILE A 437 -21.12 22.42 -31.19
CA ILE A 437 -20.69 21.01 -31.28
C ILE A 437 -20.94 20.41 -32.68
N SER A 438 -21.91 20.95 -33.44
CA SER A 438 -22.18 20.50 -34.84
C SER A 438 -21.17 21.10 -35.84
N ALA A 439 -20.55 22.21 -35.54
CA ALA A 439 -19.55 22.84 -36.42
C ALA A 439 -18.16 22.19 -36.31
N GLU A 440 -17.74 21.80 -35.11
CA GLU A 440 -16.43 21.14 -34.91
C GLU A 440 -16.37 19.71 -35.44
N ILE A 441 -17.49 18.98 -35.46
CA ILE A 441 -17.53 17.61 -36.02
C ILE A 441 -17.51 17.65 -37.57
N SER A 442 -17.96 18.72 -38.19
CA SER A 442 -17.98 18.87 -39.66
C SER A 442 -16.60 19.28 -40.23
N GLU A 443 -15.75 19.96 -39.45
CA GLU A 443 -14.41 20.36 -39.87
C GLU A 443 -13.36 19.23 -39.74
N SER A 444 -13.57 18.28 -38.80
CA SER A 444 -12.65 17.16 -38.58
C SER A 444 -12.82 16.00 -39.56
N LEU A 445 -13.92 15.96 -40.32
CA LEU A 445 -14.19 14.91 -41.33
C LEU A 445 -13.82 15.34 -42.77
N GLY A 446 -13.38 16.58 -42.98
CA GLY A 446 -12.99 17.11 -44.29
C GLY A 446 -11.51 17.01 -44.66
N ALA A 447 -10.65 16.57 -43.74
CA ALA A 447 -9.18 16.58 -43.92
C ALA A 447 -8.53 15.21 -44.17
N ALA A 448 -9.30 14.14 -44.40
CA ALA A 448 -8.77 12.81 -44.76
C ALA A 448 -9.13 12.49 -46.21
N GLY A 449 -8.47 13.14 -47.13
CA GLY A 449 -8.53 12.89 -48.57
C GLY A 449 -7.27 12.19 -49.04
N VAL A 450 -7.43 10.93 -49.43
CA VAL A 450 -6.80 10.23 -50.53
C VAL A 450 -5.27 10.40 -50.75
N LEU A 451 -4.54 9.32 -50.54
CA LEU A 451 -3.40 8.94 -51.41
C LEU A 451 -3.46 7.45 -51.69
N GLU A 452 -3.76 7.17 -52.94
CA GLU A 452 -3.66 5.85 -53.58
C GLU A 452 -2.19 5.40 -53.78
N ASP A 453 -1.96 4.16 -53.51
CA ASP A 453 -1.32 3.11 -54.26
C ASP A 453 -0.14 3.46 -55.21
N THR A 454 0.98 2.80 -55.02
CA THR A 454 1.72 2.00 -56.01
C THR A 454 3.09 1.55 -55.48
N GLY A 455 3.42 0.26 -55.75
CA GLY A 455 4.82 -0.16 -55.82
C GLY A 455 5.17 -1.51 -55.21
N THR A 456 4.89 -2.54 -55.96
CA THR A 456 5.40 -3.92 -55.87
C THR A 456 6.92 -4.05 -56.00
N LEU A 457 7.40 -5.27 -55.61
CA LEU A 457 8.65 -5.98 -55.98
C LEU A 457 9.78 -5.87 -54.93
N GLU A 458 10.55 -6.88 -54.62
CA GLU A 458 10.73 -8.30 -55.00
C GLU A 458 11.64 -8.97 -53.96
N THR A 459 11.49 -10.24 -53.85
CA THR A 459 12.24 -11.33 -53.21
C THR A 459 13.76 -11.36 -53.47
N THR A 460 14.45 -12.04 -52.58
CA THR A 460 15.60 -12.96 -52.62
C THR A 460 16.64 -12.57 -51.58
N GLY A 461 17.25 -13.43 -50.82
CA GLY A 461 17.78 -14.73 -50.95
C GLY A 461 18.31 -15.27 -49.61
N GLU A 462 18.29 -16.53 -49.54
CA GLU A 462 18.96 -17.46 -48.62
C GLU A 462 20.44 -17.12 -48.37
N VAL A 463 21.03 -17.54 -47.22
CA VAL A 463 21.80 -18.78 -47.05
C VAL A 463 22.46 -18.85 -45.67
N ASP A 464 22.26 -19.99 -45.00
CA ASP A 464 23.13 -20.86 -44.20
C ASP A 464 24.12 -20.34 -43.12
N GLY A 465 24.12 -21.07 -42.03
CA GLY A 465 25.30 -21.43 -41.28
C GLY A 465 25.22 -21.50 -39.75
N ALA A 466 24.66 -22.57 -39.20
CA ALA A 466 25.11 -23.06 -37.91
C ALA A 466 26.40 -23.89 -38.07
N PRO A 467 27.22 -24.20 -37.05
CA PRO A 467 26.83 -24.95 -35.85
C PRO A 467 27.57 -24.68 -34.53
N ALA A 468 26.91 -25.11 -33.47
CA ALA A 468 27.32 -25.80 -32.24
C ALA A 468 28.75 -25.66 -31.67
N ALA A 469 28.82 -25.43 -30.32
CA ALA A 469 29.41 -26.35 -29.34
C ALA A 469 29.42 -25.75 -27.92
N SER A 470 28.79 -26.44 -27.01
CA SER A 470 29.08 -26.41 -25.55
C SER A 470 30.44 -27.11 -25.30
N PRO A 471 31.10 -26.92 -24.15
CA PRO A 471 30.83 -27.78 -22.99
C PRO A 471 30.94 -27.10 -21.61
N GLU A 472 30.19 -27.68 -20.64
CA GLU A 472 30.46 -27.72 -19.21
C GLU A 472 31.77 -28.53 -18.89
N PRO A 473 32.15 -28.76 -17.59
CA PRO A 473 31.93 -28.06 -16.29
C PRO A 473 33.21 -27.95 -15.43
N SER A 474 33.22 -27.15 -14.39
CA SER A 474 33.75 -27.54 -13.08
C SER A 474 33.39 -26.47 -12.03
#